data_011d57636f7e329f581064d05c716d37
#
_entry.id   011d57636f7e329f581064d05c716d37
#
_cell.length_a   1.000
_cell.length_b   1.000
_cell.length_c   1.000
_cell.angle_alpha   90.00
_cell.angle_beta   90.00
_cell.angle_gamma   90.00
#
_symmetry.space_group_name_H-M   'P 1'
#
loop_
_entity.id
_entity.type
_entity.pdbx_description
1 polymer ?
#
loop_
_entity_poly.entity_id
_entity_poly.type
_entity_poly.pdbx_seq_one_letter_code
_entity_poly.pdbx_strand_id
1 'polypeptide(L)'
;MLRDALGPALIGVYLHGSAALGDYDPARSDIDILAVCAAPLGTEELARLGARLGRDALPCPADAGLEFSLITVAAARDPAAAPPFELHGWDEHGRVLPGEGRGDPDLPRHFAVVRQTGLVIHGPPATDILRDVPLDEQIALVTDELDWAVGNASRSTQVLTACRAWGLSVDGRYRSKRDGAEWAVERGAPALVAEVLADHRAARESHPDAGAVAAFVASVRTRLQHK
;
A
#
# COMPACT_ATOMS: atom_id res chain seq x y z
N MET A 1 -6.92 5.33 -20.59
CA MET A 1 -5.97 6.44 -20.41
C MET A 1 -4.52 5.95 -20.43
N LEU A 2 -4.01 5.13 -19.44
CA LEU A 2 -2.62 4.60 -19.50
C LEU A 2 -2.35 3.81 -20.80
N ARG A 3 -3.28 2.96 -21.20
CA ARG A 3 -3.19 2.18 -22.45
C ARG A 3 -3.09 3.08 -23.70
N ASP A 4 -3.83 4.17 -23.77
CA ASP A 4 -3.80 5.08 -24.91
C ASP A 4 -2.51 5.92 -24.93
N ALA A 5 -1.93 6.18 -23.75
CA ALA A 5 -0.71 6.96 -23.62
C ALA A 5 0.56 6.15 -23.90
N LEU A 6 0.63 4.93 -23.40
CA LEU A 6 1.82 4.07 -23.45
C LEU A 6 1.73 2.98 -24.52
N GLY A 7 0.52 2.65 -25.02
CA GLY A 7 0.35 1.62 -26.03
C GLY A 7 1.02 0.29 -25.67
N PRO A 8 1.85 -0.28 -26.56
CA PRO A 8 2.58 -1.53 -26.30
C PRO A 8 3.65 -1.44 -25.20
N ALA A 9 4.07 -0.23 -24.81
CA ALA A 9 5.01 -0.04 -23.71
C ALA A 9 4.36 -0.25 -22.33
N LEU A 10 3.02 -0.25 -22.22
CA LEU A 10 2.32 -0.60 -20.99
C LEU A 10 2.31 -2.12 -20.83
N ILE A 11 3.01 -2.63 -19.82
CA ILE A 11 3.15 -4.07 -19.56
C ILE A 11 2.08 -4.57 -18.60
N GLY A 12 1.80 -3.83 -17.51
CA GLY A 12 0.81 -4.24 -16.53
C GLY A 12 0.20 -3.08 -15.77
N VAL A 13 -1.03 -3.29 -15.27
CA VAL A 13 -1.73 -2.40 -14.32
C VAL A 13 -2.44 -3.28 -13.30
N TYR A 14 -2.20 -3.00 -12.03
CA TYR A 14 -2.71 -3.78 -10.91
C TYR A 14 -3.38 -2.86 -9.89
N LEU A 15 -4.62 -3.20 -9.53
CA LEU A 15 -5.31 -2.60 -8.40
C LEU A 15 -4.95 -3.39 -7.14
N HIS A 16 -4.59 -2.70 -6.06
CA HIS A 16 -4.28 -3.35 -4.79
C HIS A 16 -4.91 -2.65 -3.59
N GLY A 17 -4.33 -2.81 -2.39
CA GLY A 17 -4.80 -2.14 -1.19
C GLY A 17 -6.23 -2.48 -0.80
N SER A 18 -6.93 -1.52 -0.22
CA SER A 18 -8.28 -1.71 0.34
C SER A 18 -9.29 -2.16 -0.71
N ALA A 19 -9.20 -1.66 -1.94
CA ALA A 19 -10.11 -1.99 -3.03
C ALA A 19 -9.99 -3.46 -3.47
N ALA A 20 -8.77 -4.01 -3.51
CA ALA A 20 -8.54 -5.40 -3.84
C ALA A 20 -8.86 -6.36 -2.68
N LEU A 21 -8.74 -5.87 -1.44
CA LEU A 21 -8.98 -6.65 -0.21
C LEU A 21 -10.45 -6.60 0.28
N GLY A 22 -11.34 -5.88 -0.42
CA GLY A 22 -12.76 -5.83 -0.07
C GLY A 22 -13.08 -4.98 1.17
N ASP A 23 -12.24 -4.01 1.51
CA ASP A 23 -12.41 -3.08 2.63
C ASP A 23 -12.41 -1.61 2.17
N TYR A 24 -12.77 -1.38 0.91
CA TYR A 24 -12.81 -0.06 0.31
C TYR A 24 -14.00 0.76 0.81
N ASP A 25 -13.73 1.99 1.24
CA ASP A 25 -14.72 3.00 1.61
C ASP A 25 -14.40 4.29 0.85
N PRO A 26 -15.26 4.75 -0.08
CA PRO A 26 -14.98 5.93 -0.92
C PRO A 26 -14.62 7.20 -0.13
N ALA A 27 -15.16 7.36 1.08
CA ALA A 27 -14.94 8.54 1.92
C ALA A 27 -13.60 8.50 2.70
N ARG A 28 -12.93 7.35 2.77
CA ARG A 28 -11.76 7.18 3.64
C ARG A 28 -10.59 6.45 2.99
N SER A 29 -10.86 5.63 1.99
CA SER A 29 -9.85 4.86 1.28
C SER A 29 -9.37 5.62 0.05
N ASP A 30 -8.09 5.53 -0.24
CA ASP A 30 -7.49 5.82 -1.52
C ASP A 30 -7.72 4.67 -2.51
N ILE A 31 -7.32 4.89 -3.74
CA ILE A 31 -7.23 3.85 -4.76
C ILE A 31 -5.75 3.60 -5.04
N ASP A 32 -5.32 2.38 -4.79
CA ASP A 32 -3.93 1.96 -4.92
C ASP A 32 -3.71 1.31 -6.29
N ILE A 33 -2.86 1.90 -7.12
CA ILE A 33 -2.53 1.40 -8.47
C ILE A 33 -1.02 1.27 -8.63
N LEU A 34 -0.57 0.08 -8.99
CA LEU A 34 0.78 -0.17 -9.49
C LEU A 34 0.72 -0.43 -11.01
N ALA A 35 1.41 0.39 -11.79
CA ALA A 35 1.54 0.23 -13.22
C ALA A 35 3.00 -0.07 -13.60
N VAL A 36 3.20 -0.87 -14.65
CA VAL A 36 4.53 -1.28 -15.13
C VAL A 36 4.66 -0.96 -16.61
N CYS A 37 5.73 -0.26 -16.99
CA CYS A 37 6.11 -0.01 -18.38
C CYS A 37 7.38 -0.78 -18.77
N ALA A 38 7.58 -0.95 -20.06
CA ALA A 38 8.66 -1.76 -20.62
C ALA A 38 10.05 -1.17 -20.34
N ALA A 39 10.18 0.17 -20.41
CA ALA A 39 11.43 0.91 -20.33
C ALA A 39 11.19 2.31 -19.75
N PRO A 40 12.26 3.02 -19.31
CA PRO A 40 12.14 4.39 -18.85
C PRO A 40 11.47 5.31 -19.87
N LEU A 41 10.64 6.23 -19.38
CA LEU A 41 9.93 7.19 -20.22
C LEU A 41 10.75 8.47 -20.38
N GLY A 42 10.59 9.12 -21.54
CA GLY A 42 11.18 10.44 -21.78
C GLY A 42 10.51 11.55 -20.96
N THR A 43 11.23 12.64 -20.71
CA THR A 43 10.74 13.77 -19.88
C THR A 43 9.39 14.32 -20.38
N GLU A 44 9.21 14.42 -21.71
CA GLU A 44 7.95 14.90 -22.29
C GLU A 44 6.79 13.90 -22.08
N GLU A 45 7.07 12.59 -22.12
CA GLU A 45 6.08 11.55 -21.87
C GLU A 45 5.66 11.56 -20.39
N LEU A 46 6.63 11.67 -19.48
CA LEU A 46 6.38 11.81 -18.05
C LEU A 46 5.52 13.04 -17.75
N ALA A 47 5.86 14.19 -18.32
CA ALA A 47 5.10 15.42 -18.12
C ALA A 47 3.66 15.30 -18.64
N ARG A 48 3.47 14.75 -19.86
CA ARG A 48 2.13 14.55 -20.45
C ARG A 48 1.30 13.55 -19.64
N LEU A 49 1.91 12.46 -19.18
CA LEU A 49 1.23 11.43 -18.41
C LEU A 49 0.89 11.95 -17.01
N GLY A 50 1.82 12.63 -16.35
CA GLY A 50 1.61 13.25 -15.05
C GLY A 50 0.47 14.27 -15.06
N ALA A 51 0.40 15.13 -16.09
CA ALA A 51 -0.70 16.08 -16.25
C ALA A 51 -2.07 15.42 -16.42
N ARG A 52 -2.14 14.25 -17.07
CA ARG A 52 -3.41 13.50 -17.27
C ARG A 52 -3.82 12.67 -16.05
N LEU A 53 -2.88 12.33 -15.17
CA LEU A 53 -3.10 11.59 -13.94
C LEU A 53 -3.36 12.50 -12.73
N GLY A 54 -3.08 13.79 -12.84
CA GLY A 54 -3.33 14.75 -11.78
C GLY A 54 -4.82 14.84 -11.43
N ARG A 55 -5.12 15.24 -10.20
CA ARG A 55 -6.49 15.30 -9.62
C ARG A 55 -7.47 16.09 -10.49
N ASP A 56 -7.03 17.20 -11.07
CA ASP A 56 -7.90 18.04 -11.89
C ASP A 56 -8.28 17.40 -13.25
N ALA A 57 -7.44 16.48 -13.74
CA ALA A 57 -7.65 15.84 -15.04
C ALA A 57 -8.26 14.42 -14.92
N LEU A 58 -8.03 13.76 -13.79
CA LEU A 58 -8.50 12.40 -13.54
C LEU A 58 -9.51 12.38 -12.40
N PRO A 59 -10.82 12.34 -12.68
CA PRO A 59 -11.82 12.14 -11.66
C PRO A 59 -11.55 10.86 -10.87
N CYS A 60 -11.35 10.99 -9.57
CA CYS A 60 -11.16 9.87 -8.67
C CYS A 60 -12.40 9.70 -7.79
N PRO A 61 -12.98 8.48 -7.68
CA PRO A 61 -14.15 8.24 -6.83
C PRO A 61 -13.80 8.18 -5.34
N ALA A 62 -12.50 8.21 -4.98
CA ALA A 62 -12.00 8.19 -3.61
C ALA A 62 -11.69 9.61 -3.14
N ASP A 63 -12.27 10.03 -2.00
CA ASP A 63 -11.99 11.34 -1.39
C ASP A 63 -10.52 11.46 -0.95
N ALA A 64 -9.92 10.37 -0.48
CA ALA A 64 -8.50 10.30 -0.11
C ALA A 64 -7.56 10.34 -1.33
N GLY A 65 -8.07 10.04 -2.53
CA GLY A 65 -7.34 10.19 -3.78
C GLY A 65 -6.78 8.91 -4.39
N LEU A 66 -5.68 9.06 -5.12
CA LEU A 66 -5.03 8.01 -5.87
C LEU A 66 -3.60 7.81 -5.36
N GLU A 67 -3.31 6.65 -4.80
CA GLU A 67 -1.93 6.18 -4.61
C GLU A 67 -1.48 5.46 -5.88
N PHE A 68 -0.59 6.10 -6.65
CA PHE A 68 -0.20 5.62 -7.97
C PHE A 68 1.31 5.51 -8.08
N SER A 69 1.79 4.36 -8.56
CA SER A 69 3.19 4.20 -8.94
C SER A 69 3.29 3.63 -10.35
N LEU A 70 4.09 4.27 -11.21
CA LEU A 70 4.53 3.72 -12.48
C LEU A 70 6.00 3.38 -12.37
N ILE A 71 6.34 2.12 -12.64
CA ILE A 71 7.70 1.61 -12.59
C ILE A 71 8.07 0.93 -13.92
N THR A 72 9.35 0.73 -14.18
CA THR A 72 9.79 -0.10 -15.30
C THR A 72 9.81 -1.59 -14.94
N VAL A 73 9.84 -2.46 -15.96
CA VAL A 73 10.07 -3.91 -15.74
C VAL A 73 11.42 -4.16 -15.06
N ALA A 74 12.43 -3.33 -15.31
CA ALA A 74 13.72 -3.41 -14.62
C ALA A 74 13.57 -3.12 -13.12
N ALA A 75 12.89 -2.03 -12.76
CA ALA A 75 12.60 -1.69 -11.37
C ALA A 75 11.72 -2.74 -10.66
N ALA A 76 10.74 -3.31 -11.38
CA ALA A 76 9.87 -4.37 -10.85
C ALA A 76 10.63 -5.65 -10.44
N ARG A 77 11.84 -5.85 -10.96
CA ARG A 77 12.73 -6.99 -10.70
C ARG A 77 13.96 -6.62 -9.87
N ASP A 78 14.14 -5.33 -9.58
CA ASP A 78 15.27 -4.83 -8.83
C ASP A 78 15.21 -5.31 -7.36
N PRO A 79 16.27 -5.96 -6.83
CA PRO A 79 16.34 -6.35 -5.42
C PRO A 79 16.64 -5.18 -4.47
N ALA A 80 16.86 -3.96 -4.98
CA ALA A 80 17.14 -2.80 -4.15
C ALA A 80 16.02 -2.54 -3.14
N ALA A 81 16.37 -2.03 -1.96
CA ALA A 81 15.42 -1.67 -0.91
C ALA A 81 14.52 -0.48 -1.30
N ALA A 82 14.97 0.34 -2.25
CA ALA A 82 14.21 1.46 -2.79
C ALA A 82 14.31 1.44 -4.33
N PRO A 83 13.53 0.59 -5.03
CA PRO A 83 13.52 0.54 -6.48
C PRO A 83 13.09 1.89 -7.09
N PRO A 84 13.65 2.28 -8.26
CA PRO A 84 13.29 3.54 -8.90
C PRO A 84 11.87 3.49 -9.47
N PHE A 85 11.22 4.66 -9.53
CA PHE A 85 9.92 4.84 -10.17
C PHE A 85 9.98 5.91 -11.27
N GLU A 86 9.08 5.81 -12.22
CA GLU A 86 8.90 6.79 -13.31
C GLU A 86 7.97 7.93 -12.87
N LEU A 87 6.83 7.57 -12.28
CA LEU A 87 5.84 8.49 -11.72
C LEU A 87 5.33 7.96 -10.38
N HIS A 88 5.07 8.87 -9.45
CA HIS A 88 4.42 8.59 -8.18
C HIS A 88 3.40 9.69 -7.87
N GLY A 89 2.29 9.38 -7.33
CA GLY A 89 1.30 10.39 -7.03
C GLY A 89 0.19 9.87 -6.16
N TRP A 90 -0.65 10.69 -5.55
CA TRP A 90 -0.78 12.16 -5.65
C TRP A 90 -0.07 12.82 -4.46
N ASP A 91 0.60 13.96 -4.71
CA ASP A 91 1.09 14.81 -3.63
C ASP A 91 -0.10 15.54 -2.94
N GLU A 92 0.21 16.34 -1.93
CA GLU A 92 -0.77 17.17 -1.18
C GLU A 92 -1.61 18.10 -2.09
N HIS A 93 -1.12 18.38 -3.31
CA HIS A 93 -1.83 19.18 -4.31
C HIS A 93 -2.51 18.32 -5.38
N GLY A 94 -2.48 16.99 -5.26
CA GLY A 94 -3.04 16.06 -6.24
C GLY A 94 -2.23 15.96 -7.54
N ARG A 95 -0.91 16.26 -7.50
CA ARG A 95 -0.01 16.15 -8.65
C ARG A 95 0.71 14.81 -8.64
N VAL A 96 0.93 14.28 -9.82
CA VAL A 96 1.79 13.11 -10.02
C VAL A 96 3.21 13.59 -10.29
N LEU A 97 4.16 13.09 -9.52
CA LEU A 97 5.55 13.53 -9.52
C LEU A 97 6.44 12.56 -10.32
N PRO A 98 7.35 13.07 -11.17
CA PRO A 98 8.37 12.23 -11.81
C PRO A 98 9.39 11.75 -10.79
N GLY A 99 9.89 10.54 -11.00
CA GLY A 99 10.88 9.90 -10.13
C GLY A 99 12.25 10.57 -10.18
N GLU A 100 12.68 11.00 -11.37
CA GLU A 100 13.99 11.64 -11.58
C GLU A 100 15.16 10.80 -11.02
N GLY A 101 15.06 9.48 -11.13
CA GLY A 101 16.04 8.53 -10.59
C GLY A 101 15.93 8.26 -9.09
N ARG A 102 14.95 8.83 -8.40
CA ARG A 102 14.67 8.52 -6.98
C ARG A 102 14.10 7.11 -6.85
N GLY A 103 14.45 6.45 -5.75
CA GLY A 103 13.82 5.20 -5.33
C GLY A 103 12.72 5.44 -4.30
N ASP A 104 11.84 4.42 -4.18
CA ASP A 104 10.76 4.40 -3.21
C ASP A 104 10.87 3.14 -2.34
N PRO A 105 11.12 3.29 -1.03
CA PRO A 105 11.26 2.15 -0.11
C PRO A 105 9.94 1.39 0.13
N ASP A 106 8.77 1.95 -0.23
CA ASP A 106 7.49 1.27 -0.09
C ASP A 106 7.19 0.31 -1.26
N LEU A 107 7.85 0.47 -2.40
CA LEU A 107 7.62 -0.38 -3.58
C LEU A 107 7.80 -1.88 -3.31
N PRO A 108 8.82 -2.35 -2.58
CA PRO A 108 8.94 -3.78 -2.28
C PRO A 108 7.72 -4.33 -1.52
N ARG A 109 7.15 -3.55 -0.58
CA ARG A 109 5.90 -3.91 0.10
C ARG A 109 4.73 -3.95 -0.88
N HIS A 110 4.63 -2.97 -1.78
CA HIS A 110 3.60 -2.98 -2.83
C HIS A 110 3.75 -4.19 -3.75
N PHE A 111 4.97 -4.60 -4.12
CA PHE A 111 5.17 -5.83 -4.90
C PHE A 111 4.62 -7.06 -4.19
N ALA A 112 4.92 -7.22 -2.90
CA ALA A 112 4.42 -8.35 -2.13
C ALA A 112 2.88 -8.36 -2.02
N VAL A 113 2.28 -7.19 -1.73
CA VAL A 113 0.81 -7.03 -1.66
C VAL A 113 0.18 -7.35 -3.02
N VAL A 114 0.68 -6.75 -4.11
CA VAL A 114 0.13 -6.95 -5.46
C VAL A 114 0.26 -8.40 -5.92
N ARG A 115 1.39 -9.05 -5.67
CA ARG A 115 1.58 -10.47 -6.00
C ARG A 115 0.62 -11.39 -5.27
N GLN A 116 0.26 -11.06 -4.03
CA GLN A 116 -0.60 -11.90 -3.20
C GLN A 116 -2.10 -11.60 -3.40
N THR A 117 -2.46 -10.32 -3.54
CA THR A 117 -3.87 -9.87 -3.46
C THR A 117 -4.29 -8.97 -4.61
N GLY A 118 -3.37 -8.54 -5.48
CA GLY A 118 -3.66 -7.57 -6.54
C GLY A 118 -4.60 -8.10 -7.61
N LEU A 119 -5.49 -7.24 -8.08
CA LEU A 119 -6.39 -7.52 -9.20
C LEU A 119 -5.75 -7.01 -10.49
N VAL A 120 -5.64 -7.88 -11.48
CA VAL A 120 -5.08 -7.54 -12.80
C VAL A 120 -6.11 -6.69 -13.57
N ILE A 121 -5.78 -5.42 -13.81
CA ILE A 121 -6.57 -4.53 -14.68
C ILE A 121 -6.11 -4.65 -16.13
N HIS A 122 -4.79 -4.87 -16.33
CA HIS A 122 -4.18 -5.03 -17.63
C HIS A 122 -2.88 -5.84 -17.53
N GLY A 123 -2.58 -6.62 -18.56
CA GLY A 123 -1.32 -7.37 -18.66
C GLY A 123 -1.37 -8.76 -18.02
N PRO A 124 -0.20 -9.39 -17.84
CA PRO A 124 -0.08 -10.73 -17.26
C PRO A 124 -0.26 -10.71 -15.74
N PRO A 125 -0.35 -11.87 -15.07
CA PRO A 125 -0.31 -12.00 -13.63
C PRO A 125 0.89 -11.25 -13.02
N ALA A 126 0.67 -10.61 -11.87
CA ALA A 126 1.72 -9.84 -11.18
C ALA A 126 2.96 -10.71 -10.85
N THR A 127 2.74 -11.98 -10.58
CA THR A 127 3.80 -12.98 -10.30
C THR A 127 4.80 -13.15 -11.44
N ASP A 128 4.43 -12.84 -12.67
CA ASP A 128 5.28 -12.98 -13.85
C ASP A 128 6.17 -11.75 -14.08
N ILE A 129 5.80 -10.62 -13.48
CA ILE A 129 6.44 -9.32 -13.70
C ILE A 129 7.20 -8.85 -12.46
N LEU A 130 6.55 -8.82 -11.31
CA LEU A 130 7.13 -8.34 -10.06
C LEU A 130 8.03 -9.41 -9.43
N ARG A 131 9.18 -8.97 -8.87
CA ARG A 131 10.01 -9.89 -8.09
C ARG A 131 9.27 -10.47 -6.89
N ASP A 132 9.67 -11.61 -6.46
CA ASP A 132 9.28 -12.12 -5.15
C ASP A 132 9.95 -11.30 -4.04
N VAL A 133 9.23 -11.12 -2.94
CA VAL A 133 9.72 -10.47 -1.73
C VAL A 133 9.72 -11.52 -0.63
N PRO A 134 10.87 -11.96 -0.15
CA PRO A 134 10.96 -12.98 0.91
C PRO A 134 10.23 -12.55 2.18
N LEU A 135 9.72 -13.51 2.97
CA LEU A 135 8.89 -13.22 4.15
C LEU A 135 9.62 -12.39 5.21
N ASP A 136 10.90 -12.62 5.40
CA ASP A 136 11.73 -11.84 6.30
C ASP A 136 11.85 -10.37 5.86
N GLU A 137 12.02 -10.11 4.55
CA GLU A 137 11.96 -8.78 3.98
C GLU A 137 10.57 -8.17 4.17
N GLN A 138 9.49 -8.93 3.93
CA GLN A 138 8.12 -8.45 4.16
C GLN A 138 7.88 -8.07 5.62
N ILE A 139 8.42 -8.84 6.59
CA ILE A 139 8.30 -8.53 8.02
C ILE A 139 9.05 -7.24 8.35
N ALA A 140 10.23 -7.02 7.79
CA ALA A 140 10.96 -5.76 7.97
C ALA A 140 10.14 -4.56 7.45
N LEU A 141 9.61 -4.66 6.23
CA LEU A 141 8.80 -3.61 5.60
C LEU A 141 7.53 -3.25 6.40
N VAL A 142 6.80 -4.23 6.93
CA VAL A 142 5.63 -3.93 7.77
C VAL A 142 6.01 -3.44 9.17
N THR A 143 7.22 -3.71 9.63
CA THR A 143 7.76 -3.12 10.86
C THR A 143 8.04 -1.63 10.65
N ASP A 144 8.67 -1.27 9.53
CA ASP A 144 8.92 0.13 9.15
C ASP A 144 7.58 0.89 8.94
N GLU A 145 6.58 0.28 8.30
CA GLU A 145 5.22 0.84 8.18
C GLU A 145 4.60 1.10 9.57
N LEU A 146 4.73 0.16 10.50
CA LEU A 146 4.22 0.32 11.87
C LEU A 146 4.95 1.44 12.61
N ASP A 147 6.26 1.56 12.42
CA ASP A 147 7.07 2.61 13.04
C ASP A 147 6.70 4.00 12.48
N TRP A 148 6.51 4.10 11.17
CA TRP A 148 6.00 5.31 10.54
C TRP A 148 4.59 5.66 11.08
N ALA A 149 3.69 4.69 11.19
CA ALA A 149 2.33 4.92 11.66
C ALA A 149 2.28 5.48 13.09
N VAL A 150 3.20 5.07 13.97
CA VAL A 150 3.30 5.60 15.34
C VAL A 150 3.59 7.10 15.36
N GLY A 151 4.39 7.60 14.42
CA GLY A 151 4.73 9.03 14.34
C GLY A 151 3.76 9.89 13.54
N ASN A 152 2.99 9.27 12.60
CA ASN A 152 2.31 10.01 11.53
C ASN A 152 0.81 9.70 11.40
N ALA A 153 0.31 8.63 12.01
CA ALA A 153 -1.08 8.20 11.83
C ALA A 153 -1.91 8.32 13.10
N SER A 154 -3.25 8.31 12.94
CA SER A 154 -4.18 8.27 14.06
C SER A 154 -3.96 7.02 14.92
N ARG A 155 -4.33 7.08 16.21
CA ARG A 155 -4.21 5.93 17.12
C ARG A 155 -4.98 4.70 16.64
N SER A 156 -6.14 4.88 16.03
CA SER A 156 -6.91 3.80 15.43
C SER A 156 -6.15 3.15 14.26
N THR A 157 -5.54 3.96 13.40
CA THR A 157 -4.69 3.45 12.30
C THR A 157 -3.48 2.69 12.84
N GLN A 158 -2.83 3.17 13.90
CA GLN A 158 -1.72 2.45 14.55
C GLN A 158 -2.14 1.05 15.01
N VAL A 159 -3.32 0.93 15.66
CA VAL A 159 -3.87 -0.37 16.09
C VAL A 159 -4.14 -1.29 14.91
N LEU A 160 -4.80 -0.79 13.87
CA LEU A 160 -5.14 -1.59 12.68
C LEU A 160 -3.88 -2.01 11.90
N THR A 161 -2.88 -1.14 11.78
CA THR A 161 -1.58 -1.47 11.19
C THR A 161 -0.84 -2.53 12.01
N ALA A 162 -0.83 -2.42 13.33
CA ALA A 162 -0.24 -3.43 14.21
C ALA A 162 -0.93 -4.80 14.04
N CYS A 163 -2.26 -4.85 13.90
CA CYS A 163 -2.99 -6.10 13.64
C CYS A 163 -2.56 -6.76 12.32
N ARG A 164 -2.42 -5.96 11.25
CA ARG A 164 -1.96 -6.46 9.94
C ARG A 164 -0.54 -7.01 10.02
N ALA A 165 0.38 -6.26 10.63
CA ALA A 165 1.77 -6.66 10.80
C ALA A 165 1.89 -7.96 11.63
N TRP A 166 1.14 -8.08 12.73
CA TRP A 166 1.09 -9.31 13.51
C TRP A 166 0.58 -10.49 12.68
N GLY A 167 -0.52 -10.32 11.93
CA GLY A 167 -1.07 -11.37 11.07
C GLY A 167 -0.07 -11.84 10.01
N LEU A 168 0.56 -10.92 9.29
CA LEU A 168 1.58 -11.22 8.28
C LEU A 168 2.74 -12.03 8.89
N SER A 169 3.23 -11.66 10.07
CA SER A 169 4.34 -12.35 10.73
C SER A 169 4.00 -13.79 11.13
N VAL A 170 2.73 -14.16 11.26
CA VAL A 170 2.30 -15.49 11.67
C VAL A 170 2.07 -16.42 10.48
N ASP A 171 1.44 -15.95 9.44
CA ASP A 171 1.00 -16.79 8.32
C ASP A 171 1.37 -16.27 6.92
N GLY A 172 2.12 -15.15 6.83
CA GLY A 172 2.59 -14.58 5.55
C GLY A 172 1.47 -13.97 4.69
N ARG A 173 0.29 -13.68 5.26
CA ARG A 173 -0.86 -13.19 4.50
C ARG A 173 -1.11 -11.71 4.73
N TYR A 174 -1.17 -10.94 3.64
CA TYR A 174 -1.66 -9.56 3.67
C TYR A 174 -3.17 -9.53 3.91
N ARG A 175 -3.61 -8.56 4.70
CA ARG A 175 -5.00 -8.38 5.12
C ARG A 175 -5.42 -6.93 5.00
N SER A 176 -6.72 -6.70 4.81
CA SER A 176 -7.30 -5.39 5.02
C SER A 176 -7.17 -4.94 6.49
N LYS A 177 -7.42 -3.68 6.76
CA LYS A 177 -7.48 -3.17 8.15
C LYS A 177 -8.51 -3.92 8.97
N ARG A 178 -9.70 -4.15 8.40
CA ARG A 178 -10.79 -4.91 9.01
C ARG A 178 -10.39 -6.36 9.28
N ASP A 179 -9.96 -7.08 8.23
CA ASP A 179 -9.66 -8.52 8.36
C ASP A 179 -8.47 -8.75 9.29
N GLY A 180 -7.48 -7.85 9.32
CA GLY A 180 -6.36 -7.93 10.25
C GLY A 180 -6.79 -7.76 11.71
N ALA A 181 -7.71 -6.83 11.97
CA ALA A 181 -8.25 -6.64 13.32
C ALA A 181 -9.15 -7.81 13.74
N GLU A 182 -10.01 -8.34 12.87
CA GLU A 182 -10.81 -9.54 13.11
C GLU A 182 -9.93 -10.72 13.46
N TRP A 183 -8.91 -10.96 12.65
CA TRP A 183 -7.92 -12.02 12.87
C TRP A 183 -7.20 -11.89 14.22
N ALA A 184 -6.86 -10.66 14.63
CA ALA A 184 -6.20 -10.38 15.91
C ALA A 184 -7.15 -10.61 17.10
N VAL A 185 -8.42 -10.19 17.00
CA VAL A 185 -9.45 -10.40 18.03
C VAL A 185 -9.67 -11.90 18.28
N GLU A 186 -9.79 -12.71 17.22
CA GLU A 186 -9.91 -14.17 17.33
C GLU A 186 -8.72 -14.83 18.06
N ARG A 187 -7.56 -14.16 18.10
CA ARG A 187 -6.33 -14.62 18.75
C ARG A 187 -6.05 -13.96 20.09
N GLY A 188 -7.08 -13.37 20.68
CA GLY A 188 -7.01 -12.80 22.02
C GLY A 188 -6.27 -11.47 22.10
N ALA A 189 -6.34 -10.66 21.04
CA ALA A 189 -5.89 -9.27 21.13
C ALA A 189 -6.64 -8.52 22.26
N PRO A 190 -6.04 -7.47 22.85
CA PRO A 190 -6.70 -6.64 23.87
C PRO A 190 -8.04 -6.08 23.39
N ALA A 191 -8.98 -5.83 24.32
CA ALA A 191 -10.33 -5.30 24.05
C ALA A 191 -10.32 -4.02 23.17
N LEU A 192 -9.34 -3.18 23.32
CA LEU A 192 -9.03 -2.02 22.47
C LEU A 192 -9.14 -2.34 20.98
N VAL A 193 -8.70 -3.53 20.52
CA VAL A 193 -8.74 -3.91 19.09
C VAL A 193 -10.18 -4.12 18.63
N ALA A 194 -11.01 -4.77 19.45
CA ALA A 194 -12.42 -4.97 19.15
C ALA A 194 -13.19 -3.64 19.12
N GLU A 195 -12.87 -2.70 20.01
CA GLU A 195 -13.46 -1.34 20.03
C GLU A 195 -13.10 -0.57 18.76
N VAL A 196 -11.81 -0.52 18.39
CA VAL A 196 -11.35 0.14 17.16
C VAL A 196 -11.96 -0.51 15.92
N LEU A 197 -12.07 -1.85 15.88
CA LEU A 197 -12.73 -2.57 14.79
C LEU A 197 -14.21 -2.21 14.66
N ALA A 198 -14.94 -2.10 15.77
CA ALA A 198 -16.35 -1.73 15.77
C ALA A 198 -16.56 -0.30 15.21
N ASP A 199 -15.69 0.64 15.58
CA ASP A 199 -15.72 2.00 15.05
C ASP A 199 -15.33 2.05 13.57
N HIS A 200 -14.31 1.29 13.16
CA HIS A 200 -13.90 1.18 11.76
C HIS A 200 -15.04 0.66 10.87
N ARG A 201 -15.72 -0.40 11.30
CA ARG A 201 -16.90 -0.97 10.59
C ARG A 201 -18.07 0.01 10.49
N ALA A 202 -18.26 0.83 11.51
CA ALA A 202 -19.34 1.83 11.56
C ALA A 202 -18.97 3.16 10.90
N ALA A 203 -17.81 3.25 10.27
CA ALA A 203 -17.27 4.49 9.71
C ALA A 203 -17.21 5.65 10.71
N ARG A 204 -17.01 5.34 12.03
CA ARG A 204 -16.90 6.33 13.09
C ARG A 204 -15.44 6.68 13.37
N GLU A 205 -15.23 7.91 13.80
CA GLU A 205 -13.94 8.31 14.38
C GLU A 205 -13.71 7.58 15.70
N SER A 206 -12.50 7.07 15.90
CA SER A 206 -12.11 6.32 17.09
C SER A 206 -10.98 7.03 17.83
N HIS A 207 -11.12 7.15 19.16
CA HIS A 207 -10.15 7.80 20.04
C HIS A 207 -9.66 6.85 21.14
N PRO A 208 -8.96 5.75 20.79
CA PRO A 208 -8.51 4.80 21.79
C PRO A 208 -7.49 5.42 22.75
N ASP A 209 -7.39 4.85 23.97
CA ASP A 209 -6.46 5.31 25.00
C ASP A 209 -5.00 5.21 24.50
N ALA A 210 -4.24 6.28 24.70
CA ALA A 210 -2.87 6.37 24.19
C ALA A 210 -1.94 5.33 24.82
N GLY A 211 -2.09 5.06 26.11
CA GLY A 211 -1.27 4.07 26.83
C GLY A 211 -1.57 2.65 26.38
N ALA A 212 -2.85 2.32 26.18
CA ALA A 212 -3.27 1.01 25.64
C ALA A 212 -2.79 0.79 24.22
N VAL A 213 -2.85 1.83 23.36
CA VAL A 213 -2.30 1.75 21.98
C VAL A 213 -0.81 1.51 22.02
N ALA A 214 -0.05 2.30 22.78
CA ALA A 214 1.40 2.15 22.89
C ALA A 214 1.79 0.75 23.40
N ALA A 215 1.11 0.23 24.39
CA ALA A 215 1.35 -1.12 24.94
C ALA A 215 1.06 -2.21 23.89
N PHE A 216 -0.03 -2.10 23.14
CA PHE A 216 -0.36 -3.05 22.08
C PHE A 216 0.66 -3.03 20.94
N VAL A 217 1.00 -1.85 20.43
CA VAL A 217 2.03 -1.69 19.38
C VAL A 217 3.37 -2.26 19.84
N ALA A 218 3.81 -1.96 21.07
CA ALA A 218 5.05 -2.52 21.61
C ALA A 218 5.03 -4.05 21.67
N SER A 219 3.89 -4.64 22.07
CA SER A 219 3.73 -6.11 22.08
C SER A 219 3.85 -6.73 20.70
N VAL A 220 3.30 -6.07 19.67
CA VAL A 220 3.41 -6.52 18.27
C VAL A 220 4.86 -6.39 17.78
N ARG A 221 5.53 -5.25 18.01
CA ARG A 221 6.95 -5.08 17.66
C ARG A 221 7.83 -6.19 18.23
N THR A 222 7.63 -6.55 19.49
CA THR A 222 8.36 -7.67 20.10
C THR A 222 8.11 -9.00 19.35
N ARG A 223 6.89 -9.23 18.88
CA ARG A 223 6.57 -10.44 18.08
C ARG A 223 7.27 -10.44 16.72
N LEU A 224 7.38 -9.28 16.06
CA LEU A 224 8.04 -9.13 14.75
C LEU A 224 9.56 -9.39 14.86
N GLN A 225 10.20 -8.99 15.95
CA GLN A 225 11.64 -9.18 16.20
C GLN A 225 12.05 -10.65 16.43
N HIS A 226 11.12 -11.54 16.75
CA HIS A 226 11.40 -12.96 17.04
C HIS A 226 11.03 -13.89 15.87
N LYS A 227 10.86 -13.35 14.68
CA LYS A 227 10.58 -14.10 13.44
C LYS A 227 11.78 -14.07 12.50
#